data_4c91b9951bc5328f214c52e5b36c4108
#
_entry.id   4c91b9951bc5328f214c52e5b36c4108
#
_cell.length_a   1.000
_cell.length_b   1.000
_cell.length_c   1.000
_cell.angle_alpha   90.00
_cell.angle_beta   90.00
_cell.angle_gamma   90.00
#
_symmetry.space_group_name_H-M   'P 1'
#
loop_
_entity.id
_entity.type
_entity.pdbx_description
1 polymer ?
#
loop_
_entity_poly.entity_id
_entity_poly.type
_entity_poly.pdbx_seq_one_letter_code
_entity_poly.pdbx_strand_id
1 'polypeptide(L)'
;PTTLSTYLFTYRTLSEFIKAKFKVPDLVFGQLNEQFIRDYQDFILLEKGYAVDTLRGYLAILKKICRIAYKEGHSEKYHFCHFKLPKQKETTPKALSRENLEKLRDLEIPEKRRSHVITRDLFLFACYTGTAYADAVSITRKNLFRDDEGSLWLKYQRKKTDYLGRVKLLPEAVALIEKYRDDTRETLFPPQDYHTLRANMKSLRLMAGLSQDLVYHMGRHSFASLV
;
A
#
# COMPACT_ATOMS: atom_id res chain seq x y z
N PRO A 1 2.97 0.01 -5.63
CA PRO A 1 3.69 0.82 -6.63
C PRO A 1 4.29 2.06 -5.99
N THR A 2 5.53 2.38 -6.32
CA THR A 2 6.14 3.65 -5.93
C THR A 2 5.53 4.78 -6.77
N THR A 3 5.64 6.02 -6.32
CA THR A 3 5.20 7.18 -7.12
C THR A 3 5.80 7.15 -8.53
N LEU A 4 7.10 6.84 -8.65
CA LEU A 4 7.79 6.70 -9.93
C LEU A 4 7.14 5.63 -10.83
N SER A 5 6.84 4.44 -10.30
CA SER A 5 6.22 3.38 -11.11
C SER A 5 4.85 3.81 -11.66
N THR A 6 4.06 4.57 -10.89
CA THR A 6 2.77 5.10 -11.36
C THR A 6 2.96 6.09 -12.52
N TYR A 7 3.96 6.97 -12.46
CA TYR A 7 4.30 7.86 -13.58
C TYR A 7 4.71 7.07 -14.82
N LEU A 8 5.57 6.05 -14.67
CA LEU A 8 6.01 5.21 -15.78
C LEU A 8 4.85 4.43 -16.44
N PHE A 9 3.92 3.89 -15.64
CA PHE A 9 2.73 3.23 -16.18
C PHE A 9 1.81 4.20 -16.89
N THR A 10 1.60 5.41 -16.36
CA THR A 10 0.83 6.46 -17.02
C THR A 10 1.47 6.83 -18.37
N TYR A 11 2.79 7.03 -18.40
CA TYR A 11 3.52 7.33 -19.62
C TYR A 11 3.35 6.22 -20.67
N ARG A 12 3.53 4.96 -20.29
CA ARG A 12 3.39 3.81 -21.20
C ARG A 12 1.99 3.73 -21.80
N THR A 13 0.95 3.78 -20.99
CA THR A 13 -0.43 3.70 -21.45
C THR A 13 -0.82 4.89 -22.31
N LEU A 14 -0.31 6.09 -22.00
CA LEU A 14 -0.53 7.29 -22.80
C LEU A 14 0.15 7.18 -24.16
N SER A 15 1.41 6.73 -24.20
CA SER A 15 2.16 6.51 -25.45
C SER A 15 1.50 5.44 -26.34
N GLU A 16 1.00 4.35 -25.73
CA GLU A 16 0.25 3.31 -26.46
C GLU A 16 -1.04 3.88 -27.06
N PHE A 17 -1.79 4.67 -26.30
CA PHE A 17 -3.02 5.32 -26.78
C PHE A 17 -2.74 6.29 -27.94
N ILE A 18 -1.73 7.18 -27.79
CA ILE A 18 -1.36 8.14 -28.85
C ILE A 18 -1.01 7.40 -30.15
N LYS A 19 -0.19 6.38 -30.07
CA LYS A 19 0.19 5.55 -31.23
C LYS A 19 -1.00 4.83 -31.86
N ALA A 20 -1.87 4.26 -31.03
CA ALA A 20 -3.03 3.51 -31.50
C ALA A 20 -4.05 4.41 -32.23
N LYS A 21 -4.38 5.57 -31.62
CA LYS A 21 -5.44 6.44 -32.11
C LYS A 21 -4.96 7.46 -33.15
N PHE A 22 -3.83 8.11 -32.89
CA PHE A 22 -3.37 9.23 -33.75
C PHE A 22 -2.29 8.84 -34.76
N LYS A 23 -1.72 7.62 -34.64
CA LYS A 23 -0.66 7.09 -35.52
C LYS A 23 0.61 7.94 -35.54
N VAL A 24 0.86 8.68 -34.47
CA VAL A 24 2.06 9.52 -34.26
C VAL A 24 2.79 9.10 -33.01
N PRO A 25 4.10 9.38 -32.87
CA PRO A 25 4.86 9.00 -31.70
C PRO A 25 4.53 9.85 -30.47
N ASP A 26 4.11 11.11 -30.65
CA ASP A 26 3.83 12.07 -29.58
C ASP A 26 2.87 13.17 -30.06
N LEU A 27 2.33 13.96 -29.12
CA LEU A 27 1.42 15.06 -29.34
C LEU A 27 1.88 16.31 -28.59
N VAL A 28 1.62 17.51 -29.15
CA VAL A 28 1.82 18.76 -28.45
C VAL A 28 0.73 18.99 -27.41
N PHE A 29 1.04 19.67 -26.31
CA PHE A 29 0.10 19.89 -25.20
C PHE A 29 -1.22 20.54 -25.62
N GLY A 30 -1.22 21.39 -26.63
CA GLY A 30 -2.44 22.04 -27.15
C GLY A 30 -3.47 21.05 -27.75
N GLN A 31 -3.06 19.85 -28.12
CA GLN A 31 -3.93 18.80 -28.63
C GLN A 31 -4.61 17.96 -27.56
N LEU A 32 -4.19 18.11 -26.28
CA LEU A 32 -4.76 17.39 -25.14
C LEU A 32 -6.07 18.02 -24.66
N ASN A 33 -7.04 18.15 -25.57
CA ASN A 33 -8.35 18.74 -25.31
C ASN A 33 -9.30 17.77 -24.56
N GLU A 34 -10.55 18.20 -24.32
CA GLU A 34 -11.54 17.37 -23.62
C GLU A 34 -11.86 16.07 -24.36
N GLN A 35 -11.90 16.10 -25.71
CA GLN A 35 -12.15 14.91 -26.49
C GLN A 35 -11.01 13.90 -26.35
N PHE A 36 -9.76 14.35 -26.37
CA PHE A 36 -8.59 13.52 -26.09
C PHE A 36 -8.71 12.83 -24.71
N ILE A 37 -9.16 13.56 -23.68
CA ILE A 37 -9.31 12.99 -22.35
C ILE A 37 -10.38 11.90 -22.32
N ARG A 38 -11.52 12.12 -22.99
CA ARG A 38 -12.61 11.12 -23.11
C ARG A 38 -12.13 9.88 -23.85
N ASP A 39 -11.49 10.06 -24.98
CA ASP A 39 -10.96 8.96 -25.77
C ASP A 39 -9.90 8.13 -25.03
N TYR A 40 -9.06 8.79 -24.21
CA TYR A 40 -8.10 8.10 -23.36
C TYR A 40 -8.80 7.34 -22.21
N GLN A 41 -9.90 7.87 -21.67
CA GLN A 41 -10.72 7.14 -20.70
C GLN A 41 -11.30 5.85 -21.31
N ASP A 42 -11.87 5.95 -22.51
CA ASP A 42 -12.44 4.80 -23.21
C ASP A 42 -11.38 3.75 -23.53
N PHE A 43 -10.20 4.18 -23.99
CA PHE A 43 -9.07 3.30 -24.22
C PHE A 43 -8.67 2.52 -22.94
N ILE A 44 -8.55 3.21 -21.80
CA ILE A 44 -8.16 2.58 -20.53
C ILE A 44 -9.24 1.64 -19.99
N LEU A 45 -10.52 2.02 -20.08
CA LEU A 45 -11.63 1.25 -19.54
C LEU A 45 -12.07 0.11 -20.46
N LEU A 46 -12.23 0.39 -21.76
CA LEU A 46 -12.85 -0.54 -22.71
C LEU A 46 -11.81 -1.41 -23.41
N GLU A 47 -10.71 -0.83 -23.88
CA GLU A 47 -9.70 -1.59 -24.62
C GLU A 47 -8.70 -2.28 -23.69
N LYS A 48 -8.25 -1.60 -22.60
CA LYS A 48 -7.33 -2.19 -21.61
C LYS A 48 -8.02 -2.94 -20.49
N GLY A 49 -9.33 -2.74 -20.27
CA GLY A 49 -10.09 -3.38 -19.21
C GLY A 49 -9.65 -2.99 -17.79
N TYR A 50 -9.04 -1.80 -17.61
CA TYR A 50 -8.56 -1.38 -16.31
C TYR A 50 -9.68 -0.83 -15.43
N ALA A 51 -9.49 -0.95 -14.11
CA ALA A 51 -10.44 -0.43 -13.15
C ALA A 51 -10.49 1.12 -13.16
N VAL A 52 -11.67 1.68 -12.80
CA VAL A 52 -11.88 3.13 -12.71
C VAL A 52 -10.88 3.81 -11.78
N ASP A 53 -10.49 3.18 -10.66
CA ASP A 53 -9.50 3.72 -9.73
C ASP A 53 -8.09 3.81 -10.36
N THR A 54 -7.74 2.88 -11.25
CA THR A 54 -6.50 2.93 -12.04
C THR A 54 -6.53 4.10 -13.02
N LEU A 55 -7.63 4.24 -13.79
CA LEU A 55 -7.86 5.37 -14.69
C LEU A 55 -7.75 6.69 -13.94
N ARG A 56 -8.43 6.81 -12.78
CA ARG A 56 -8.36 7.99 -11.93
C ARG A 56 -6.92 8.38 -11.59
N GLY A 57 -6.09 7.40 -11.23
CA GLY A 57 -4.66 7.59 -10.96
C GLY A 57 -3.91 8.15 -12.16
N TYR A 58 -4.12 7.60 -13.35
CA TYR A 58 -3.48 8.05 -14.59
C TYR A 58 -3.93 9.47 -14.98
N LEU A 59 -5.23 9.74 -14.90
CA LEU A 59 -5.77 11.08 -15.18
C LEU A 59 -5.29 12.13 -14.17
N ALA A 60 -5.10 11.78 -12.91
CA ALA A 60 -4.55 12.69 -11.90
C ALA A 60 -3.11 13.10 -12.25
N ILE A 61 -2.29 12.14 -12.73
CA ILE A 61 -0.93 12.42 -13.19
C ILE A 61 -0.96 13.29 -14.45
N LEU A 62 -1.75 12.93 -15.45
CA LEU A 62 -1.88 13.69 -16.69
C LEU A 62 -2.33 15.13 -16.40
N LYS A 63 -3.36 15.31 -15.56
CA LYS A 63 -3.83 16.61 -15.10
C LYS A 63 -2.72 17.44 -14.44
N LYS A 64 -1.88 16.79 -13.59
CA LYS A 64 -0.74 17.45 -12.95
C LYS A 64 0.30 17.91 -13.97
N ILE A 65 0.66 17.05 -14.93
CA ILE A 65 1.65 17.37 -15.98
C ILE A 65 1.15 18.50 -16.86
N CYS A 66 -0.10 18.46 -17.34
CA CYS A 66 -0.68 19.53 -18.16
C CYS A 66 -0.76 20.86 -17.38
N ARG A 67 -0.98 20.83 -16.07
CA ARG A 67 -0.95 22.05 -15.25
C ARG A 67 0.45 22.65 -15.15
N ILE A 68 1.48 21.80 -15.05
CA ILE A 68 2.88 22.25 -15.05
C ILE A 68 3.20 22.86 -16.42
N ALA A 69 2.91 22.16 -17.51
CA ALA A 69 3.14 22.64 -18.87
C ALA A 69 2.47 24.00 -19.16
N TYR A 70 1.23 24.18 -18.69
CA TYR A 70 0.55 25.48 -18.79
C TYR A 70 1.27 26.56 -17.99
N LYS A 71 1.69 26.31 -16.76
CA LYS A 71 2.40 27.27 -15.92
C LYS A 71 3.78 27.68 -16.47
N GLU A 72 4.44 26.76 -17.17
CA GLU A 72 5.76 26.94 -17.77
C GLU A 72 5.68 27.49 -19.21
N GLY A 73 4.47 27.79 -19.71
CA GLY A 73 4.28 28.37 -21.04
C GLY A 73 4.37 27.38 -22.20
N HIS A 74 4.41 26.06 -21.95
CA HIS A 74 4.39 25.02 -22.99
C HIS A 74 3.00 24.75 -23.58
N SER A 75 1.96 25.37 -23.03
CA SER A 75 0.59 25.34 -23.54
C SER A 75 -0.11 26.65 -23.25
N GLU A 76 -0.82 27.20 -24.25
CA GLU A 76 -1.61 28.43 -24.08
C GLU A 76 -2.87 28.23 -23.26
N LYS A 77 -3.38 26.99 -23.20
CA LYS A 77 -4.63 26.64 -22.50
C LYS A 77 -4.43 25.46 -21.57
N TYR A 78 -5.13 25.51 -20.43
CA TYR A 78 -5.20 24.40 -19.48
C TYR A 78 -6.55 23.67 -19.64
N HIS A 79 -6.60 22.68 -20.51
CA HIS A 79 -7.82 21.94 -20.87
C HIS A 79 -8.43 21.12 -19.71
N PHE A 80 -7.68 20.89 -18.64
CA PHE A 80 -8.17 20.19 -17.44
C PHE A 80 -8.79 21.10 -16.37
N CYS A 81 -9.00 22.42 -16.65
CA CYS A 81 -9.49 23.36 -15.61
C CYS A 81 -10.85 22.94 -15.04
N HIS A 82 -11.80 22.52 -15.90
CA HIS A 82 -13.13 22.07 -15.50
C HIS A 82 -13.29 20.56 -15.41
N PHE A 83 -12.24 19.80 -15.77
CA PHE A 83 -12.29 18.34 -15.77
C PHE A 83 -12.31 17.79 -14.34
N LYS A 84 -13.36 17.05 -14.00
CA LYS A 84 -13.50 16.33 -12.74
C LYS A 84 -13.02 14.90 -12.90
N LEU A 85 -12.09 14.48 -12.05
CA LEU A 85 -11.67 13.07 -12.01
C LEU A 85 -12.86 12.16 -11.71
N PRO A 86 -12.92 10.95 -12.30
CA PRO A 86 -13.93 9.96 -11.94
C PRO A 86 -14.04 9.78 -10.43
N LYS A 87 -15.25 9.59 -9.91
CA LYS A 87 -15.42 9.31 -8.46
C LYS A 87 -14.73 7.99 -8.12
N GLN A 88 -14.01 7.99 -7.02
CA GLN A 88 -13.47 6.75 -6.45
C GLN A 88 -14.63 5.93 -5.90
N LYS A 89 -14.59 4.60 -6.12
CA LYS A 89 -15.56 3.72 -5.44
C LYS A 89 -15.31 3.79 -3.94
N GLU A 90 -16.37 4.01 -3.19
CA GLU A 90 -16.30 3.86 -1.74
C GLU A 90 -16.00 2.40 -1.43
N THR A 91 -14.87 2.18 -0.79
CA THR A 91 -14.48 0.86 -0.33
C THR A 91 -14.45 0.88 1.19
N THR A 92 -15.26 0.03 1.81
CA THR A 92 -15.16 -0.19 3.25
C THR A 92 -13.76 -0.76 3.55
N PRO A 93 -13.01 -0.15 4.49
CA PRO A 93 -11.73 -0.71 4.90
C PRO A 93 -11.91 -2.16 5.35
N LYS A 94 -11.18 -3.08 4.72
CA LYS A 94 -11.24 -4.49 5.08
C LYS A 94 -10.40 -4.70 6.33
N ALA A 95 -11.04 -4.70 7.49
CA ALA A 95 -10.45 -5.15 8.75
C ALA A 95 -10.67 -6.67 8.91
N LEU A 96 -9.82 -7.31 9.69
CA LEU A 96 -10.03 -8.69 10.11
C LEU A 96 -11.02 -8.72 11.27
N SER A 97 -11.97 -9.65 11.25
CA SER A 97 -12.80 -9.92 12.42
C SER A 97 -11.96 -10.53 13.55
N ARG A 98 -12.44 -10.39 14.80
CA ARG A 98 -11.76 -10.98 15.96
C ARG A 98 -11.60 -12.49 15.79
N GLU A 99 -12.61 -13.20 15.33
CA GLU A 99 -12.58 -14.64 15.05
C GLU A 99 -11.48 -15.00 14.04
N ASN A 100 -11.38 -14.27 12.94
CA ASN A 100 -10.37 -14.51 11.92
C ASN A 100 -8.95 -14.17 12.39
N LEU A 101 -8.80 -13.19 13.27
CA LEU A 101 -7.54 -12.86 13.92
C LEU A 101 -7.09 -14.02 14.84
N GLU A 102 -8.01 -14.58 15.63
CA GLU A 102 -7.77 -15.73 16.49
C GLU A 102 -7.39 -16.98 15.68
N LYS A 103 -8.11 -17.26 14.58
CA LYS A 103 -7.73 -18.34 13.65
C LYS A 103 -6.31 -18.21 13.10
N LEU A 104 -5.87 -16.99 12.80
CA LEU A 104 -4.50 -16.77 12.34
C LEU A 104 -3.48 -16.87 13.48
N ARG A 105 -3.81 -16.36 14.66
CA ARG A 105 -2.94 -16.42 15.85
C ARG A 105 -2.65 -17.87 16.22
N ASP A 106 -3.72 -18.68 16.28
CA ASP A 106 -3.68 -20.04 16.79
C ASP A 106 -3.37 -21.07 15.68
N LEU A 107 -3.11 -20.61 14.44
CA LEU A 107 -2.81 -21.46 13.30
C LEU A 107 -1.54 -22.26 13.54
N GLU A 108 -1.64 -23.58 13.52
CA GLU A 108 -0.49 -24.47 13.52
C GLU A 108 0.20 -24.46 12.16
N ILE A 109 1.46 -24.01 12.14
CA ILE A 109 2.28 -23.93 10.93
C ILE A 109 3.45 -24.89 11.10
N PRO A 110 3.65 -25.86 10.17
CA PRO A 110 4.77 -26.80 10.25
C PRO A 110 6.12 -26.07 10.35
N GLU A 111 7.03 -26.55 11.20
CA GLU A 111 8.34 -25.95 11.48
C GLU A 111 9.16 -25.64 10.22
N LYS A 112 9.11 -26.55 9.22
CA LYS A 112 9.76 -26.36 7.92
C LYS A 112 9.29 -25.12 7.16
N ARG A 113 8.15 -24.51 7.55
CA ARG A 113 7.59 -23.29 6.96
C ARG A 113 7.90 -22.04 7.78
N ARG A 114 9.12 -21.91 8.30
CA ARG A 114 9.57 -20.78 9.13
C ARG A 114 9.21 -19.41 8.53
N SER A 115 9.31 -19.25 7.21
CA SER A 115 8.95 -17.97 6.54
C SER A 115 7.46 -17.65 6.67
N HIS A 116 6.56 -18.63 6.72
CA HIS A 116 5.13 -18.42 6.97
C HIS A 116 4.88 -17.99 8.41
N VAL A 117 5.60 -18.57 9.37
CA VAL A 117 5.53 -18.16 10.79
C VAL A 117 5.93 -16.70 10.93
N ILE A 118 7.06 -16.29 10.35
CA ILE A 118 7.52 -14.89 10.38
C ILE A 118 6.48 -13.97 9.72
N THR A 119 5.92 -14.36 8.57
CA THR A 119 4.89 -13.57 7.88
C THR A 119 3.64 -13.40 8.73
N ARG A 120 3.13 -14.48 9.34
CA ARG A 120 1.99 -14.44 10.25
C ARG A 120 2.24 -13.49 11.41
N ASP A 121 3.37 -13.64 12.05
CA ASP A 121 3.70 -12.87 13.25
C ASP A 121 3.95 -11.39 12.96
N LEU A 122 4.55 -11.05 11.81
CA LEU A 122 4.63 -9.67 11.30
C LEU A 122 3.23 -9.08 11.04
N PHE A 123 2.32 -9.88 10.48
CA PHE A 123 0.95 -9.44 10.25
C PHE A 123 0.18 -9.24 11.56
N LEU A 124 0.31 -10.15 12.51
CA LEU A 124 -0.27 -10.01 13.86
C LEU A 124 0.30 -8.78 14.58
N PHE A 125 1.60 -8.55 14.47
CA PHE A 125 2.23 -7.33 15.01
C PHE A 125 1.60 -6.07 14.41
N ALA A 126 1.32 -6.05 13.11
CA ALA A 126 0.59 -4.95 12.48
C ALA A 126 -0.85 -4.81 13.01
N CYS A 127 -1.53 -5.92 13.33
CA CYS A 127 -2.86 -5.90 13.96
C CYS A 127 -2.83 -5.31 15.38
N TYR A 128 -1.73 -5.45 16.11
CA TYR A 128 -1.59 -4.96 17.48
C TYR A 128 -0.91 -3.60 17.60
N THR A 129 -0.34 -3.07 16.52
CA THR A 129 0.43 -1.80 16.55
C THR A 129 0.03 -0.80 15.47
N GLY A 130 -0.73 -1.21 14.46
CA GLY A 130 -1.08 -0.38 13.32
C GLY A 130 0.10 -0.04 12.41
N THR A 131 1.25 -0.72 12.52
CA THR A 131 2.45 -0.44 11.72
C THR A 131 2.26 -0.86 10.26
N ALA A 132 2.76 -0.05 9.32
CA ALA A 132 2.85 -0.46 7.92
C ALA A 132 4.03 -1.44 7.73
N TYR A 133 3.99 -2.26 6.67
CA TYR A 133 5.03 -3.25 6.41
C TYR A 133 6.45 -2.64 6.39
N ALA A 134 6.64 -1.54 5.65
CA ALA A 134 7.95 -0.89 5.53
C ALA A 134 8.48 -0.38 6.88
N ASP A 135 7.58 0.00 7.78
CA ASP A 135 7.93 0.43 9.13
C ASP A 135 8.25 -0.80 10.00
N ALA A 136 7.36 -1.81 10.03
CA ALA A 136 7.50 -3.01 10.86
C ALA A 136 8.82 -3.77 10.64
N VAL A 137 9.25 -3.93 9.38
CA VAL A 137 10.51 -4.63 9.05
C VAL A 137 11.77 -3.82 9.36
N SER A 138 11.63 -2.52 9.66
CA SER A 138 12.76 -1.63 9.97
C SER A 138 12.84 -1.22 11.44
N ILE A 139 11.85 -1.59 12.25
CA ILE A 139 11.84 -1.29 13.68
C ILE A 139 12.98 -2.04 14.37
N THR A 140 13.71 -1.32 15.20
CA THR A 140 14.82 -1.83 16.01
C THR A 140 14.48 -1.71 17.49
N ARG A 141 15.30 -2.26 18.39
CA ARG A 141 15.13 -2.11 19.84
C ARG A 141 15.23 -0.67 20.30
N LYS A 142 15.97 0.20 19.59
CA LYS A 142 16.08 1.63 19.90
C LYS A 142 14.73 2.36 19.76
N ASN A 143 13.77 1.75 19.09
CA ASN A 143 12.42 2.29 18.94
C ASN A 143 11.51 1.96 20.14
N LEU A 144 11.97 1.12 21.07
CA LEU A 144 11.23 0.73 22.26
C LEU A 144 11.65 1.59 23.45
N PHE A 145 10.68 2.05 24.23
CA PHE A 145 10.94 2.75 25.49
C PHE A 145 9.82 2.44 26.51
N ARG A 146 10.12 2.61 27.79
CA ARG A 146 9.12 2.52 28.85
C ARG A 146 8.74 3.93 29.30
N ASP A 147 7.47 4.11 29.60
CA ASP A 147 6.99 5.31 30.27
C ASP A 147 7.21 5.22 31.82
N ASP A 148 6.84 6.26 32.51
CA ASP A 148 6.98 6.37 33.97
C ASP A 148 6.12 5.33 34.71
N GLU A 149 5.08 4.79 34.06
CA GLU A 149 4.22 3.73 34.62
C GLU A 149 4.77 2.32 34.27
N GLY A 150 5.91 2.22 33.61
CA GLY A 150 6.55 0.97 33.20
C GLY A 150 5.94 0.33 31.93
N SER A 151 4.94 0.95 31.29
CA SER A 151 4.35 0.47 30.06
C SER A 151 5.35 0.57 28.90
N LEU A 152 5.39 -0.46 28.06
CA LEU A 152 6.27 -0.49 26.90
C LEU A 152 5.60 0.20 25.70
N TRP A 153 6.34 1.09 25.08
CA TRP A 153 5.91 1.88 23.94
C TRP A 153 6.83 1.66 22.74
N LEU A 154 6.25 1.77 21.54
CA LEU A 154 6.94 1.82 20.28
C LEU A 154 6.91 3.26 19.74
N LYS A 155 8.09 3.82 19.43
CA LYS A 155 8.26 5.15 18.79
C LYS A 155 9.06 4.98 17.51
N TYR A 156 8.49 5.37 16.37
CA TYR A 156 9.14 5.20 15.07
C TYR A 156 8.77 6.31 14.10
N GLN A 157 9.68 6.63 13.19
CA GLN A 157 9.45 7.55 12.10
C GLN A 157 8.83 6.81 10.92
N ARG A 158 7.66 7.24 10.45
CA ARG A 158 6.99 6.60 9.30
C ARG A 158 7.74 6.88 8.02
N LYS A 159 8.23 5.84 7.34
CA LYS A 159 9.00 5.96 6.08
C LYS A 159 8.26 6.69 4.95
N LYS A 160 6.93 6.60 4.89
CA LYS A 160 6.14 7.22 3.80
C LYS A 160 5.84 8.70 4.00
N THR A 161 5.67 9.16 5.22
CA THR A 161 5.11 10.49 5.54
C THR A 161 5.96 11.30 6.51
N ASP A 162 7.08 10.74 6.94
CA ASP A 162 7.98 11.32 7.96
C ASP A 162 7.28 11.68 9.29
N TYR A 163 6.09 11.15 9.52
CA TYR A 163 5.32 11.38 10.73
C TYR A 163 5.82 10.49 11.87
N LEU A 164 5.93 11.04 13.07
CA LEU A 164 6.31 10.30 14.28
C LEU A 164 5.14 9.46 14.77
N GLY A 165 5.23 8.13 14.64
CA GLY A 165 4.31 7.18 15.22
C GLY A 165 4.68 6.87 16.67
N ARG A 166 3.68 6.82 17.56
CA ARG A 166 3.83 6.41 18.96
C ARG A 166 2.67 5.50 19.33
N VAL A 167 2.97 4.30 19.79
CA VAL A 167 1.97 3.27 20.09
C VAL A 167 2.32 2.58 21.42
N LYS A 168 1.38 2.50 22.34
CA LYS A 168 1.48 1.65 23.55
C LYS A 168 1.37 0.20 23.11
N LEU A 169 2.33 -0.64 23.50
CA LEU A 169 2.34 -2.02 23.09
C LEU A 169 1.41 -2.86 23.95
N LEU A 170 0.51 -3.57 23.29
CA LEU A 170 -0.32 -4.59 23.91
C LEU A 170 0.54 -5.81 24.32
N PRO A 171 0.12 -6.61 25.32
CA PRO A 171 0.85 -7.81 25.74
C PRO A 171 1.18 -8.76 24.60
N GLU A 172 0.26 -8.92 23.62
CA GLU A 172 0.43 -9.75 22.44
C GLU A 172 1.56 -9.24 21.53
N ALA A 173 1.67 -7.92 21.36
CA ALA A 173 2.76 -7.32 20.60
C ALA A 173 4.11 -7.52 21.31
N VAL A 174 4.14 -7.39 22.63
CA VAL A 174 5.33 -7.63 23.45
C VAL A 174 5.76 -9.09 23.34
N ALA A 175 4.83 -10.04 23.42
CA ALA A 175 5.11 -11.47 23.28
C ALA A 175 5.74 -11.80 21.91
N LEU A 176 5.27 -11.16 20.83
CA LEU A 176 5.86 -11.31 19.51
C LEU A 176 7.30 -10.76 19.44
N ILE A 177 7.57 -9.61 20.08
CA ILE A 177 8.92 -9.04 20.15
C ILE A 177 9.87 -9.98 20.91
N GLU A 178 9.44 -10.51 22.04
CA GLU A 178 10.26 -11.42 22.84
C GLU A 178 10.50 -12.77 22.12
N LYS A 179 9.50 -13.29 21.41
CA LYS A 179 9.65 -14.49 20.58
C LYS A 179 10.78 -14.39 19.57
N TYR A 180 11.00 -13.20 19.00
CA TYR A 180 12.04 -12.95 18.01
C TYR A 180 13.27 -12.25 18.60
N ARG A 181 13.43 -12.28 19.91
CA ARG A 181 14.60 -11.69 20.55
C ARG A 181 15.89 -12.34 20.07
N ASP A 182 16.76 -11.53 19.52
CA ASP A 182 18.05 -11.92 18.98
C ASP A 182 19.00 -10.74 19.12
N ASP A 183 19.99 -10.86 20.01
CA ASP A 183 20.89 -9.77 20.34
C ASP A 183 21.94 -9.51 19.25
N THR A 184 22.06 -10.42 18.30
CA THR A 184 22.93 -10.26 17.12
C THR A 184 22.28 -9.51 15.97
N ARG A 185 20.93 -9.37 16.00
CA ARG A 185 20.15 -8.70 14.97
C ARG A 185 19.71 -7.30 15.41
N GLU A 186 19.86 -6.32 14.55
CA GLU A 186 19.44 -4.95 14.83
C GLU A 186 17.91 -4.80 14.84
N THR A 187 17.21 -5.42 13.87
CA THR A 187 15.75 -5.34 13.72
C THR A 187 15.02 -6.26 14.70
N LEU A 188 13.80 -5.87 15.11
CA LEU A 188 12.97 -6.69 16.01
C LEU A 188 12.58 -8.03 15.41
N PHE A 189 12.26 -8.05 14.10
CA PHE A 189 11.86 -9.25 13.38
C PHE A 189 12.93 -9.69 12.38
N PRO A 190 12.99 -10.99 12.06
CA PRO A 190 13.82 -11.47 10.96
C PRO A 190 13.48 -10.78 9.64
N PRO A 191 14.46 -10.56 8.75
CA PRO A 191 14.21 -9.94 7.47
C PRO A 191 13.23 -10.77 6.65
N GLN A 192 12.27 -10.11 6.04
CA GLN A 192 11.25 -10.70 5.18
C GLN A 192 11.03 -9.75 4.00
N ASP A 193 11.22 -10.21 2.77
CA ASP A 193 10.92 -9.38 1.60
C ASP A 193 9.41 -9.33 1.30
N TYR A 194 8.99 -8.28 0.62
CA TYR A 194 7.57 -8.04 0.38
C TYR A 194 6.91 -9.05 -0.58
N HIS A 195 7.65 -9.61 -1.54
CA HIS A 195 7.12 -10.60 -2.47
C HIS A 195 6.85 -11.91 -1.75
N THR A 196 7.82 -12.38 -0.96
CA THR A 196 7.67 -13.56 -0.10
C THR A 196 6.54 -13.37 0.90
N LEU A 197 6.46 -12.20 1.55
CA LEU A 197 5.35 -11.89 2.46
C LEU A 197 4.00 -12.01 1.76
N ARG A 198 3.83 -11.42 0.58
CA ARG A 198 2.57 -11.52 -0.18
C ARG A 198 2.19 -12.95 -0.57
N ALA A 199 3.17 -13.74 -0.98
CA ALA A 199 2.95 -15.15 -1.33
C ALA A 199 2.53 -15.95 -0.09
N ASN A 200 3.23 -15.76 1.04
CA ASN A 200 2.91 -16.42 2.30
C ASN A 200 1.54 -15.99 2.83
N MET A 201 1.14 -14.72 2.71
CA MET A 201 -0.20 -14.23 3.10
C MET A 201 -1.32 -14.98 2.39
N LYS A 202 -1.16 -15.26 1.07
CA LYS A 202 -2.12 -16.08 0.32
C LYS A 202 -2.19 -17.50 0.86
N SER A 203 -1.04 -18.11 1.18
CA SER A 203 -0.97 -19.44 1.76
C SER A 203 -1.59 -19.49 3.16
N LEU A 204 -1.27 -18.52 4.02
CA LEU A 204 -1.82 -18.39 5.37
C LEU A 204 -3.35 -18.23 5.36
N ARG A 205 -3.89 -17.46 4.41
CA ARG A 205 -5.32 -17.34 4.19
C ARG A 205 -5.98 -18.72 4.01
N LEU A 206 -5.41 -19.55 3.11
CA LEU A 206 -5.94 -20.89 2.82
C LEU A 206 -5.79 -21.82 4.03
N MET A 207 -4.64 -21.81 4.69
CA MET A 207 -4.37 -22.63 5.87
C MET A 207 -5.31 -22.29 7.03
N ALA A 208 -5.64 -21.01 7.22
CA ALA A 208 -6.57 -20.55 8.26
C ALA A 208 -8.05 -20.61 7.85
N GLY A 209 -8.38 -21.08 6.64
CA GLY A 209 -9.75 -21.18 6.15
C GLY A 209 -10.47 -19.84 6.01
N LEU A 210 -9.75 -18.76 5.71
CA LEU A 210 -10.34 -17.42 5.61
C LEU A 210 -10.96 -17.21 4.23
N SER A 211 -12.23 -16.77 4.19
CA SER A 211 -12.96 -16.46 2.96
C SER A 211 -12.48 -15.18 2.27
N GLN A 212 -12.09 -14.16 3.04
CA GLN A 212 -11.60 -12.90 2.51
C GLN A 212 -10.10 -12.93 2.18
N ASP A 213 -9.68 -12.13 1.20
CA ASP A 213 -8.27 -11.99 0.89
C ASP A 213 -7.51 -11.41 2.07
N LEU A 214 -6.34 -11.98 2.35
CA LEU A 214 -5.46 -11.53 3.42
C LEU A 214 -4.33 -10.69 2.83
N VAL A 215 -4.30 -9.40 3.16
CA VAL A 215 -3.24 -8.47 2.75
C VAL A 215 -2.68 -7.73 3.95
N TYR A 216 -1.39 -7.41 3.95
CA TYR A 216 -0.71 -6.84 5.12
C TYR A 216 -1.38 -5.55 5.65
N HIS A 217 -1.87 -4.70 4.74
CA HIS A 217 -2.51 -3.44 5.13
C HIS A 217 -3.78 -3.61 5.96
N MET A 218 -4.44 -4.78 5.89
CA MET A 218 -5.58 -5.11 6.74
C MET A 218 -5.22 -5.13 8.22
N GLY A 219 -3.97 -5.51 8.58
CA GLY A 219 -3.51 -5.47 9.96
C GLY A 219 -3.66 -4.07 10.57
N ARG A 220 -3.32 -3.02 9.81
CA ARG A 220 -3.51 -1.64 10.25
C ARG A 220 -4.98 -1.24 10.40
N HIS A 221 -5.86 -1.73 9.53
CA HIS A 221 -7.32 -1.50 9.68
C HIS A 221 -7.88 -2.27 10.86
N SER A 222 -7.38 -3.49 11.11
CA SER A 222 -7.78 -4.30 12.27
C SER A 222 -7.37 -3.66 13.58
N PHE A 223 -6.17 -3.06 13.66
CA PHE A 223 -5.73 -2.29 14.84
C PHE A 223 -6.74 -1.20 15.21
N ALA A 224 -7.19 -0.40 14.24
CA ALA A 224 -8.18 0.66 14.47
C ALA A 224 -9.56 0.15 14.93
N SER A 225 -9.84 -1.15 14.76
CA SER A 225 -11.10 -1.78 15.18
C SER A 225 -10.97 -2.57 16.49
N LEU A 226 -9.73 -2.83 16.95
CA LEU A 226 -9.44 -3.57 18.18
C LEU A 226 -9.15 -2.66 19.37
N VAL A 227 -8.83 -1.40 19.08
CA VAL A 227 -8.55 -0.32 20.05
C VAL A 227 -9.69 0.68 20.05
#